data_dfb05f8b22d3b42f179119cd471d474e
#
_entry.id   dfb05f8b22d3b42f179119cd471d474e
#
_cell.length_a   1.000
_cell.length_b   1.000
_cell.length_c   1.000
_cell.angle_alpha   90.00
_cell.angle_beta   90.00
_cell.angle_gamma   90.00
#
_symmetry.space_group_name_H-M   'P 1'
#
loop_
_entity.id
_entity.type
_entity.pdbx_description
1 polymer ?
#
loop_
_entity_poly.entity_id
_entity_poly.type
_entity_poly.pdbx_seq_one_letter_code
_entity_poly.pdbx_strand_id
1 'polypeptide(L)'
;MVWTPGQGLNGDRYIIEGKLGEGGFGITYLAQKASNGQRVVIKTLKDDLLSDPDFARYRERFLQEALLLSLCRHPNIVQIDNYFTHGDLPCIAMEYVAGEDLWKWVARRGILSETEALNYIRKAGEAVIVVHEKGLLHRDIKPPNIMVRDNQDAVLIDFGLARGFIPDRTQQMTFGLTHGFAPPEQYGEIGRFAEYTDVYALAATLYYMLTKTPPTAAFMRAFNDPLKPPFQINPNISEAVDRAIMKGMEMDETKRPQSVQKWLDMLSQPTLDNCGQRGGVLPTIPSRQPQPQPVKLISVDYSQLDWLLASGKWEEADEETLNKMLEAAGRTEDGWLRREDIDRFPCEDLRTIDQLWVKYSNGNFGFSVQKRIYESLGGTREYDKKIWDAFGERVGWNVNNRWLYYKNLTFYTAAPKGKLPLGQRRSYIRTSGGLVFGCVDGMWEGYSSLASRLVECNI
;
A
#
# COMPACT_ATOMS: atom_id res chain seq x y z
N MET A 1 -11.84 5.04 27.32
CA MET A 1 -12.59 4.13 28.25
C MET A 1 -13.14 2.97 27.43
N VAL A 2 -12.82 1.74 27.78
CA VAL A 2 -13.37 0.56 27.06
C VAL A 2 -14.66 0.17 27.74
N TRP A 3 -15.77 0.09 26.99
CA TRP A 3 -17.04 -0.36 27.54
C TRP A 3 -16.97 -1.87 27.87
N THR A 4 -17.58 -2.22 28.99
CA THR A 4 -17.55 -3.60 29.50
C THR A 4 -18.88 -4.32 29.26
N PRO A 5 -18.90 -5.66 29.17
CA PRO A 5 -20.12 -6.42 29.09
C PRO A 5 -21.10 -6.06 30.21
N GLY A 6 -22.37 -5.91 29.86
CA GLY A 6 -23.45 -5.48 30.77
C GLY A 6 -23.65 -3.96 30.84
N GLN A 7 -22.75 -3.15 30.30
CA GLN A 7 -22.90 -1.70 30.29
C GLN A 7 -23.98 -1.27 29.32
N GLY A 8 -24.88 -0.40 29.81
CA GLY A 8 -25.94 0.20 29.02
C GLY A 8 -25.50 1.47 28.29
N LEU A 9 -25.93 1.63 27.06
CA LEU A 9 -25.72 2.80 26.22
C LEU A 9 -27.04 3.40 25.77
N ASN A 10 -27.06 4.72 25.51
CA ASN A 10 -28.25 5.44 25.03
C ASN A 10 -29.49 5.22 25.93
N GLY A 11 -29.32 5.47 27.25
CA GLY A 11 -30.39 5.24 28.22
C GLY A 11 -30.81 3.76 28.32
N ASP A 12 -29.83 2.88 28.36
CA ASP A 12 -29.94 1.42 28.43
C ASP A 12 -30.70 0.78 27.24
N ARG A 13 -30.84 1.51 26.13
CA ARG A 13 -31.43 0.96 24.90
C ARG A 13 -30.57 -0.15 24.30
N TYR A 14 -29.25 -0.07 24.46
CA TYR A 14 -28.27 -1.05 24.00
C TYR A 14 -27.41 -1.54 25.16
N ILE A 15 -27.29 -2.84 25.33
CA ILE A 15 -26.45 -3.48 26.35
C ILE A 15 -25.26 -4.11 25.67
N ILE A 16 -24.05 -3.72 26.06
CA ILE A 16 -22.80 -4.26 25.51
C ILE A 16 -22.68 -5.74 25.86
N GLU A 17 -22.42 -6.59 24.86
CA GLU A 17 -22.03 -8.01 25.04
C GLU A 17 -20.50 -8.15 25.06
N GLY A 18 -19.75 -7.37 24.26
CA GLY A 18 -18.31 -7.40 24.21
C GLY A 18 -17.72 -6.56 23.08
N LYS A 19 -16.39 -6.49 23.06
CA LYS A 19 -15.63 -5.82 22.02
C LYS A 19 -15.43 -6.76 20.84
N LEU A 20 -15.78 -6.34 19.62
CA LEU A 20 -15.55 -7.08 18.37
C LEU A 20 -14.20 -6.75 17.73
N GLY A 21 -13.78 -5.48 17.81
CA GLY A 21 -12.54 -5.05 17.19
C GLY A 21 -12.18 -3.61 17.54
N GLU A 22 -10.94 -3.25 17.18
CA GLU A 22 -10.41 -1.91 17.33
C GLU A 22 -9.59 -1.56 16.11
N GLY A 23 -9.89 -0.39 15.51
CA GLY A 23 -9.15 0.19 14.39
C GLY A 23 -8.34 1.41 14.79
N GLY A 24 -7.80 2.11 13.82
CA GLY A 24 -6.99 3.33 14.06
C GLY A 24 -7.77 4.44 14.80
N PHE A 25 -9.03 4.66 14.46
CA PHE A 25 -9.85 5.76 14.98
C PHE A 25 -11.04 5.33 15.83
N GLY A 26 -11.43 4.06 15.77
CA GLY A 26 -12.67 3.62 16.39
C GLY A 26 -12.60 2.24 17.00
N ILE A 27 -13.58 1.98 17.85
CA ILE A 27 -13.80 0.69 18.50
C ILE A 27 -15.19 0.19 18.07
N THR A 28 -15.29 -1.11 17.85
CA THR A 28 -16.52 -1.79 17.46
C THR A 28 -16.91 -2.78 18.56
N TYR A 29 -18.18 -2.72 18.99
CA TYR A 29 -18.72 -3.56 20.02
C TYR A 29 -19.91 -4.37 19.51
N LEU A 30 -20.07 -5.58 20.03
CA LEU A 30 -21.30 -6.34 19.97
C LEU A 30 -22.21 -5.87 21.12
N ALA A 31 -23.47 -5.61 20.82
CA ALA A 31 -24.48 -5.23 21.81
C ALA A 31 -25.81 -5.89 21.46
N GLN A 32 -26.75 -5.88 22.40
CA GLN A 32 -28.13 -6.26 22.14
C GLN A 32 -29.09 -5.11 22.46
N LYS A 33 -30.19 -5.03 21.73
CA LYS A 33 -31.26 -4.12 22.03
C LYS A 33 -32.01 -4.61 23.28
N ALA A 34 -32.17 -3.76 24.31
CA ALA A 34 -32.87 -4.12 25.52
C ALA A 34 -34.37 -4.43 25.26
N SER A 35 -34.95 -3.86 24.20
CA SER A 35 -36.39 -4.04 23.87
C SER A 35 -36.74 -5.41 23.37
N ASN A 36 -35.86 -6.11 22.66
CA ASN A 36 -36.18 -7.39 21.99
C ASN A 36 -35.02 -8.40 21.96
N GLY A 37 -33.87 -8.09 22.58
CA GLY A 37 -32.70 -8.94 22.57
C GLY A 37 -31.97 -9.07 21.21
N GLN A 38 -32.41 -8.29 20.20
CA GLN A 38 -31.75 -8.33 18.89
C GLN A 38 -30.32 -7.84 18.98
N ARG A 39 -29.36 -8.60 18.42
CA ARG A 39 -27.96 -8.22 18.34
C ARG A 39 -27.75 -7.08 17.35
N VAL A 40 -26.91 -6.14 17.73
CA VAL A 40 -26.47 -5.00 16.91
C VAL A 40 -24.98 -4.80 17.09
N VAL A 41 -24.37 -4.11 16.17
CA VAL A 41 -22.98 -3.64 16.25
C VAL A 41 -23.00 -2.16 16.61
N ILE A 42 -22.23 -1.77 17.62
CA ILE A 42 -22.01 -0.36 17.98
C ILE A 42 -20.60 0.02 17.59
N LYS A 43 -20.46 1.00 16.68
CA LYS A 43 -19.19 1.60 16.30
C LYS A 43 -19.07 2.97 16.96
N THR A 44 -17.90 3.31 17.51
CA THR A 44 -17.62 4.60 18.16
C THR A 44 -16.19 5.04 17.90
N LEU A 45 -15.89 6.32 18.09
CA LEU A 45 -14.51 6.82 18.11
C LEU A 45 -13.81 6.38 19.40
N LYS A 46 -12.47 6.35 19.34
CA LYS A 46 -11.65 6.12 20.55
C LYS A 46 -11.73 7.32 21.49
N ASP A 47 -11.73 7.07 22.79
CA ASP A 47 -11.77 8.10 23.81
C ASP A 47 -10.47 8.89 23.94
N ASP A 48 -9.33 8.34 23.54
CA ASP A 48 -8.06 9.06 23.46
C ASP A 48 -8.09 10.21 22.43
N LEU A 49 -9.01 10.15 21.46
CA LEU A 49 -9.24 11.22 20.50
C LEU A 49 -9.98 12.43 21.10
N LEU A 50 -10.63 12.29 22.26
CA LEU A 50 -11.36 13.40 22.89
C LEU A 50 -10.47 14.60 23.22
N SER A 51 -9.19 14.35 23.53
CA SER A 51 -8.20 15.39 23.80
C SER A 51 -7.49 15.91 22.53
N ASP A 52 -7.81 15.36 21.35
CA ASP A 52 -7.23 15.77 20.10
C ASP A 52 -7.86 17.10 19.62
N PRO A 53 -7.06 18.10 19.21
CA PRO A 53 -7.59 19.36 18.67
C PRO A 53 -8.55 19.18 17.49
N ASP A 54 -8.38 18.10 16.71
CA ASP A 54 -9.22 17.78 15.55
C ASP A 54 -10.44 16.91 15.88
N PHE A 55 -10.72 16.63 17.16
CA PHE A 55 -11.82 15.74 17.56
C PHE A 55 -13.18 16.18 16.98
N ALA A 56 -13.48 17.48 16.98
CA ALA A 56 -14.73 17.99 16.40
C ALA A 56 -14.88 17.60 14.93
N ARG A 57 -13.79 17.64 14.18
CA ARG A 57 -13.74 17.22 12.76
C ARG A 57 -13.91 15.71 12.59
N TYR A 58 -13.30 14.89 13.47
CA TYR A 58 -13.49 13.44 13.44
C TYR A 58 -14.94 13.05 13.75
N ARG A 59 -15.54 13.71 14.75
CA ARG A 59 -16.93 13.52 15.14
C ARG A 59 -17.90 13.86 14.00
N GLU A 60 -17.70 15.00 13.36
CA GLU A 60 -18.53 15.42 12.23
C GLU A 60 -18.47 14.42 11.09
N ARG A 61 -17.30 13.96 10.70
CA ARG A 61 -17.11 12.97 9.64
C ARG A 61 -17.75 11.63 9.98
N PHE A 62 -17.58 11.19 11.23
CA PHE A 62 -18.18 9.95 11.71
C PHE A 62 -19.71 9.99 11.63
N LEU A 63 -20.31 11.13 11.95
CA LEU A 63 -21.77 11.33 11.82
C LEU A 63 -22.21 11.46 10.36
N GLN A 64 -21.41 12.11 9.52
CA GLN A 64 -21.67 12.17 8.07
C GLN A 64 -21.66 10.77 7.45
N GLU A 65 -20.69 9.91 7.82
CA GLU A 65 -20.65 8.51 7.40
C GLU A 65 -21.97 7.80 7.75
N ALA A 66 -22.42 7.91 8.99
CA ALA A 66 -23.69 7.30 9.42
C ALA A 66 -24.88 7.80 8.61
N LEU A 67 -24.96 9.11 8.38
CA LEU A 67 -26.05 9.72 7.61
C LEU A 67 -26.08 9.20 6.17
N LEU A 68 -24.92 9.18 5.51
CA LEU A 68 -24.80 8.74 4.12
C LEU A 68 -25.10 7.26 3.97
N LEU A 69 -24.61 6.42 4.89
CA LEU A 69 -24.95 5.01 4.94
C LEU A 69 -26.45 4.77 5.12
N SER A 70 -27.11 5.57 5.94
CA SER A 70 -28.57 5.44 6.17
C SER A 70 -29.40 5.69 4.90
N LEU A 71 -28.84 6.38 3.90
CA LEU A 71 -29.46 6.61 2.59
C LEU A 71 -29.27 5.44 1.61
N CYS A 72 -28.31 4.55 1.89
CA CYS A 72 -27.99 3.41 1.03
C CYS A 72 -28.74 2.16 1.51
N ARG A 73 -29.96 1.93 1.03
CA ARG A 73 -30.75 0.74 1.38
C ARG A 73 -30.56 -0.34 0.32
N HIS A 74 -29.87 -1.42 0.67
CA HIS A 74 -29.67 -2.58 -0.19
C HIS A 74 -29.48 -3.85 0.68
N PRO A 75 -29.93 -5.04 0.28
CA PRO A 75 -29.76 -6.27 1.07
C PRO A 75 -28.30 -6.63 1.34
N ASN A 76 -27.40 -6.19 0.48
CA ASN A 76 -25.96 -6.42 0.57
C ASN A 76 -25.17 -5.21 1.13
N ILE A 77 -25.86 -4.26 1.80
CA ILE A 77 -25.26 -3.17 2.58
C ILE A 77 -25.74 -3.31 4.02
N VAL A 78 -24.81 -3.20 4.98
CA VAL A 78 -25.17 -3.18 6.40
C VAL A 78 -26.14 -2.02 6.70
N GLN A 79 -27.22 -2.30 7.41
CA GLN A 79 -28.23 -1.30 7.70
C GLN A 79 -27.93 -0.56 9.00
N ILE A 80 -28.02 0.76 8.97
CA ILE A 80 -27.96 1.61 10.18
C ILE A 80 -29.27 1.51 10.94
N ASP A 81 -29.18 1.19 12.22
CA ASP A 81 -30.33 1.15 13.13
C ASP A 81 -30.55 2.50 13.82
N ASN A 82 -29.48 3.13 14.27
CA ASN A 82 -29.55 4.39 15.00
C ASN A 82 -28.17 5.07 15.05
N TYR A 83 -28.18 6.36 15.30
CA TYR A 83 -27.00 7.09 15.74
C TYR A 83 -27.30 7.88 16.99
N PHE A 84 -26.36 7.98 17.92
CA PHE A 84 -26.53 8.65 19.20
C PHE A 84 -25.17 9.08 19.77
N THR A 85 -25.20 9.84 20.85
CA THR A 85 -23.99 10.20 21.61
C THR A 85 -24.07 9.53 22.97
N HIS A 86 -22.95 8.94 23.43
CA HIS A 86 -22.81 8.40 24.80
C HIS A 86 -21.62 9.08 25.47
N GLY A 87 -21.90 9.93 26.49
CA GLY A 87 -20.95 10.95 26.91
C GLY A 87 -20.66 11.91 25.76
N ASP A 88 -19.38 12.12 25.44
CA ASP A 88 -18.93 12.94 24.30
C ASP A 88 -18.67 12.14 23.04
N LEU A 89 -18.77 10.81 23.09
CA LEU A 89 -18.46 9.92 21.98
C LEU A 89 -19.66 9.71 21.07
N PRO A 90 -19.52 9.93 19.75
CA PRO A 90 -20.54 9.59 18.77
C PRO A 90 -20.57 8.07 18.55
N CYS A 91 -21.78 7.52 18.43
CA CYS A 91 -22.03 6.10 18.27
C CYS A 91 -22.96 5.85 17.09
N ILE A 92 -22.65 4.81 16.31
CA ILE A 92 -23.51 4.28 15.26
C ILE A 92 -23.91 2.87 15.68
N ALA A 93 -25.21 2.62 15.80
CA ALA A 93 -25.77 1.29 15.93
C ALA A 93 -26.17 0.76 14.55
N MET A 94 -25.72 -0.42 14.20
CA MET A 94 -25.98 -1.04 12.90
C MET A 94 -26.36 -2.51 13.05
N GLU A 95 -26.89 -3.09 11.99
CA GLU A 95 -27.21 -4.50 11.89
C GLU A 95 -26.00 -5.37 12.30
N TYR A 96 -26.24 -6.38 13.13
CA TYR A 96 -25.26 -7.46 13.34
C TYR A 96 -25.42 -8.48 12.21
N VAL A 97 -24.41 -8.56 11.35
CA VAL A 97 -24.35 -9.54 10.27
C VAL A 97 -23.75 -10.82 10.83
N ALA A 98 -24.58 -11.85 11.04
CA ALA A 98 -24.11 -13.17 11.46
C ALA A 98 -23.34 -13.83 10.30
N GLY A 99 -22.12 -14.31 10.59
CA GLY A 99 -21.23 -14.91 9.59
C GLY A 99 -19.77 -14.56 9.83
N GLU A 100 -18.96 -14.78 8.83
CA GLU A 100 -17.52 -14.48 8.85
C GLU A 100 -17.21 -13.40 7.80
N ASP A 101 -16.16 -12.61 8.06
CA ASP A 101 -15.61 -11.76 7.01
C ASP A 101 -14.95 -12.60 5.90
N LEU A 102 -14.94 -12.07 4.69
CA LEU A 102 -14.48 -12.78 3.50
C LEU A 102 -12.98 -13.15 3.59
N TRP A 103 -12.19 -12.42 4.37
CA TRP A 103 -10.80 -12.80 4.62
C TRP A 103 -10.69 -14.10 5.40
N LYS A 104 -11.41 -14.21 6.52
CA LYS A 104 -11.46 -15.44 7.34
C LYS A 104 -12.09 -16.59 6.57
N TRP A 105 -13.15 -16.29 5.80
CA TRP A 105 -13.84 -17.25 4.95
C TRP A 105 -12.88 -17.93 3.96
N VAL A 106 -12.10 -17.14 3.21
CA VAL A 106 -11.08 -17.67 2.28
C VAL A 106 -9.91 -18.32 3.01
N ALA A 107 -9.47 -17.77 4.14
CA ALA A 107 -8.39 -18.37 4.94
C ALA A 107 -8.74 -19.80 5.39
N ARG A 108 -10.01 -20.01 5.82
CA ARG A 108 -10.52 -21.29 6.29
C ARG A 108 -10.84 -22.27 5.16
N ARG A 109 -11.47 -21.81 4.09
CA ARG A 109 -11.95 -22.66 2.98
C ARG A 109 -10.92 -22.90 1.87
N GLY A 110 -9.91 -22.07 1.78
CA GLY A 110 -8.94 -22.08 0.69
C GLY A 110 -9.39 -21.23 -0.49
N ILE A 111 -8.82 -21.49 -1.67
CA ILE A 111 -9.18 -20.85 -2.93
C ILE A 111 -10.65 -21.16 -3.24
N LEU A 112 -11.44 -20.14 -3.51
CA LEU A 112 -12.84 -20.31 -3.88
C LEU A 112 -12.97 -20.73 -5.36
N SER A 113 -14.06 -21.43 -5.69
CA SER A 113 -14.41 -21.63 -7.10
C SER A 113 -14.77 -20.31 -7.76
N GLU A 114 -14.56 -20.22 -9.07
CA GLU A 114 -14.88 -19.02 -9.85
C GLU A 114 -16.36 -18.64 -9.67
N THR A 115 -17.26 -19.61 -9.75
CA THR A 115 -18.70 -19.39 -9.58
C THR A 115 -19.04 -18.81 -8.21
N GLU A 116 -18.43 -19.32 -7.14
CA GLU A 116 -18.65 -18.83 -5.77
C GLU A 116 -18.09 -17.42 -5.59
N ALA A 117 -16.86 -17.17 -6.05
CA ALA A 117 -16.23 -15.86 -5.97
C ALA A 117 -17.00 -14.79 -6.77
N LEU A 118 -17.47 -15.14 -7.97
CA LEU A 118 -18.32 -14.27 -8.79
C LEU A 118 -19.66 -13.96 -8.14
N ASN A 119 -20.26 -14.91 -7.41
CA ASN A 119 -21.49 -14.64 -6.66
C ASN A 119 -21.26 -13.56 -5.58
N TYR A 120 -20.20 -13.69 -4.79
CA TYR A 120 -19.91 -12.71 -3.73
C TYR A 120 -19.54 -11.35 -4.29
N ILE A 121 -18.69 -11.30 -5.32
CA ILE A 121 -18.22 -10.03 -5.85
C ILE A 121 -19.31 -9.26 -6.61
N ARG A 122 -20.26 -9.95 -7.27
CA ARG A 122 -21.42 -9.31 -7.90
C ARG A 122 -22.32 -8.65 -6.86
N LYS A 123 -22.65 -9.35 -5.78
CA LYS A 123 -23.44 -8.80 -4.68
C LYS A 123 -22.78 -7.58 -4.03
N ALA A 124 -21.46 -7.66 -3.80
CA ALA A 124 -20.70 -6.51 -3.31
C ALA A 124 -20.69 -5.36 -4.33
N GLY A 125 -20.54 -5.66 -5.62
CA GLY A 125 -20.56 -4.66 -6.69
C GLY A 125 -21.93 -3.99 -6.84
N GLU A 126 -23.04 -4.73 -6.79
CA GLU A 126 -24.41 -4.20 -6.77
C GLU A 126 -24.63 -3.25 -5.58
N ALA A 127 -24.12 -3.62 -4.40
CA ALA A 127 -24.13 -2.74 -3.23
C ALA A 127 -23.36 -1.44 -3.48
N VAL A 128 -22.16 -1.52 -4.09
CA VAL A 128 -21.34 -0.34 -4.40
C VAL A 128 -22.01 0.55 -5.46
N ILE A 129 -22.71 -0.02 -6.44
CA ILE A 129 -23.49 0.76 -7.43
C ILE A 129 -24.53 1.65 -6.72
N VAL A 130 -25.27 1.11 -5.75
CA VAL A 130 -26.23 1.91 -4.97
C VAL A 130 -25.56 3.05 -4.22
N VAL A 131 -24.34 2.84 -3.71
CA VAL A 131 -23.52 3.90 -3.09
C VAL A 131 -23.15 4.98 -4.11
N HIS A 132 -22.70 4.57 -5.30
CA HIS A 132 -22.32 5.49 -6.37
C HIS A 132 -23.50 6.31 -6.90
N GLU A 133 -24.71 5.74 -7.00
CA GLU A 133 -25.93 6.46 -7.36
C GLU A 133 -26.29 7.59 -6.39
N LYS A 134 -25.79 7.55 -5.15
CA LYS A 134 -25.91 8.63 -4.16
C LYS A 134 -24.76 9.65 -4.24
N GLY A 135 -23.89 9.55 -5.25
CA GLY A 135 -22.72 10.41 -5.39
C GLY A 135 -21.61 10.11 -4.37
N LEU A 136 -21.60 8.92 -3.78
CA LEU A 136 -20.67 8.49 -2.75
C LEU A 136 -19.68 7.46 -3.28
N LEU A 137 -18.56 7.30 -2.60
CA LEU A 137 -17.58 6.24 -2.84
C LEU A 137 -17.31 5.48 -1.55
N HIS A 138 -17.08 4.17 -1.66
CA HIS A 138 -16.79 3.32 -0.50
C HIS A 138 -15.35 3.50 0.02
N ARG A 139 -14.36 3.49 -0.87
CA ARG A 139 -12.92 3.73 -0.64
C ARG A 139 -12.18 2.77 0.30
N ASP A 140 -12.84 1.77 0.86
CA ASP A 140 -12.22 0.75 1.72
C ASP A 140 -12.77 -0.66 1.45
N ILE A 141 -13.05 -0.98 0.17
CA ILE A 141 -13.48 -2.32 -0.22
C ILE A 141 -12.28 -3.26 -0.09
N LYS A 142 -12.48 -4.30 0.71
CA LYS A 142 -11.47 -5.35 0.95
C LYS A 142 -12.15 -6.56 1.61
N PRO A 143 -11.54 -7.75 1.58
CA PRO A 143 -12.15 -8.94 2.16
C PRO A 143 -12.61 -8.81 3.62
N PRO A 144 -11.88 -8.14 4.55
CA PRO A 144 -12.36 -7.93 5.92
C PRO A 144 -13.63 -7.07 6.04
N ASN A 145 -13.95 -6.26 5.02
CA ASN A 145 -15.12 -5.37 5.01
C ASN A 145 -16.31 -5.96 4.25
N ILE A 146 -16.25 -7.24 3.88
CA ILE A 146 -17.34 -7.99 3.26
C ILE A 146 -17.65 -9.19 4.16
N MET A 147 -18.84 -9.21 4.77
CA MET A 147 -19.31 -10.33 5.57
C MET A 147 -20.04 -11.35 4.69
N VAL A 148 -19.76 -12.62 4.92
CA VAL A 148 -20.49 -13.74 4.29
C VAL A 148 -21.46 -14.30 5.32
N ARG A 149 -22.77 -14.15 5.07
CA ARG A 149 -23.83 -14.72 5.90
C ARG A 149 -23.90 -16.23 5.74
N ASP A 150 -24.57 -16.91 6.65
CA ASP A 150 -24.79 -18.37 6.63
C ASP A 150 -25.51 -18.85 5.35
N ASN A 151 -26.39 -18.00 4.79
CA ASN A 151 -27.06 -18.24 3.51
C ASN A 151 -26.21 -17.94 2.27
N GLN A 152 -24.90 -17.72 2.45
CA GLN A 152 -23.94 -17.36 1.41
C GLN A 152 -24.23 -16.01 0.70
N ASP A 153 -24.86 -15.07 1.40
CA ASP A 153 -24.97 -13.70 0.95
C ASP A 153 -23.77 -12.86 1.41
N ALA A 154 -23.24 -12.03 0.50
CA ALA A 154 -22.20 -11.06 0.82
C ALA A 154 -22.84 -9.74 1.27
N VAL A 155 -22.36 -9.18 2.38
CA VAL A 155 -22.82 -7.89 2.91
C VAL A 155 -21.63 -6.98 3.11
N LEU A 156 -21.68 -5.84 2.47
CA LEU A 156 -20.68 -4.79 2.58
C LEU A 156 -20.87 -4.07 3.92
N ILE A 157 -19.79 -4.03 4.69
CA ILE A 157 -19.73 -3.34 5.97
C ILE A 157 -18.61 -2.30 5.92
N ASP A 158 -18.61 -1.36 6.79
CA ASP A 158 -17.50 -0.44 7.06
C ASP A 158 -17.07 0.43 5.86
N PHE A 159 -17.68 1.59 5.72
CA PHE A 159 -17.34 2.57 4.68
C PHE A 159 -16.15 3.42 5.10
N GLY A 160 -15.17 3.56 4.21
CA GLY A 160 -13.93 4.27 4.47
C GLY A 160 -14.02 5.80 4.43
N LEU A 161 -15.19 6.40 4.64
CA LEU A 161 -15.40 7.85 4.57
C LEU A 161 -14.58 8.62 5.60
N ALA A 162 -14.26 7.99 6.74
CA ALA A 162 -13.34 8.56 7.74
C ALA A 162 -11.89 8.70 7.23
N ARG A 163 -11.54 8.06 6.09
CA ARG A 163 -10.19 8.13 5.50
C ARG A 163 -9.93 9.35 4.61
N GLY A 164 -10.95 10.13 4.28
CA GLY A 164 -10.81 11.36 3.52
C GLY A 164 -10.22 12.50 4.36
N PHE A 165 -8.90 12.76 4.25
CA PHE A 165 -8.22 13.94 4.78
C PHE A 165 -7.83 13.95 6.27
N ILE A 166 -6.72 13.29 6.60
CA ILE A 166 -5.85 13.71 7.70
C ILE A 166 -4.46 13.90 7.10
N PRO A 167 -4.03 15.16 6.82
CA PRO A 167 -2.72 15.42 6.24
C PRO A 167 -1.54 15.07 7.16
N ASP A 168 -1.70 15.04 8.48
CA ASP A 168 -0.59 15.08 9.44
C ASP A 168 -0.48 13.92 10.43
N ARG A 169 -1.35 12.92 10.39
CA ARG A 169 -1.12 11.69 11.16
C ARG A 169 -0.85 10.54 10.21
N THR A 170 0.37 10.11 10.18
CA THR A 170 0.74 8.75 9.78
C THR A 170 -0.21 7.80 10.50
N GLN A 171 -1.29 7.42 9.82
CA GLN A 171 -2.00 6.24 10.24
C GLN A 171 -0.94 5.16 10.34
N GLN A 172 -0.74 4.59 11.52
CA GLN A 172 -0.24 3.22 11.60
C GLN A 172 -1.28 2.36 10.86
N MET A 173 -1.17 2.37 9.52
CA MET A 173 -1.82 1.37 8.70
C MET A 173 -1.37 0.06 9.29
N THR A 174 -2.29 -0.81 9.62
CA THR A 174 -2.00 -2.19 9.95
C THR A 174 -1.27 -2.76 8.74
N PHE A 175 0.05 -2.66 8.78
CA PHE A 175 0.96 -3.08 7.73
C PHE A 175 0.67 -4.54 7.43
N GLY A 176 0.07 -4.86 6.33
CA GLY A 176 -0.09 -6.21 5.85
C GLY A 176 -1.41 -6.56 5.17
N LEU A 177 -2.55 -6.06 5.63
CA LEU A 177 -3.85 -6.53 5.12
C LEU A 177 -4.58 -5.55 4.18
N THR A 178 -4.24 -4.29 4.18
CA THR A 178 -4.95 -3.25 3.42
C THR A 178 -4.26 -2.86 2.12
N HIS A 179 -2.93 -2.95 2.06
CA HIS A 179 -2.13 -2.40 0.95
C HIS A 179 -2.44 -2.98 -0.43
N GLY A 180 -2.74 -4.27 -0.53
CA GLY A 180 -3.03 -4.90 -1.81
C GLY A 180 -4.36 -4.48 -2.44
N PHE A 181 -5.29 -3.92 -1.67
CA PHE A 181 -6.66 -3.60 -2.11
C PHE A 181 -6.86 -2.13 -2.44
N ALA A 182 -5.98 -1.24 -2.00
CA ALA A 182 -6.06 0.18 -2.26
C ALA A 182 -5.41 0.54 -3.61
N PRO A 183 -6.08 1.32 -4.48
CA PRO A 183 -5.52 1.77 -5.75
C PRO A 183 -4.47 2.87 -5.58
N PRO A 184 -3.65 3.17 -6.63
CA PRO A 184 -2.56 4.14 -6.56
C PRO A 184 -2.97 5.53 -6.06
N GLU A 185 -4.13 6.03 -6.50
CA GLU A 185 -4.63 7.35 -6.14
C GLU A 185 -4.94 7.51 -4.65
N GLN A 186 -5.08 6.41 -3.89
CA GLN A 186 -5.30 6.47 -2.44
C GLN A 186 -4.00 6.67 -1.64
N TYR A 187 -2.83 6.58 -2.28
CA TYR A 187 -1.53 6.80 -1.65
C TYR A 187 -1.00 8.23 -1.84
N GLY A 188 -1.64 9.03 -2.71
CA GLY A 188 -1.25 10.41 -2.99
C GLY A 188 -2.04 11.44 -2.18
N GLU A 189 -1.45 12.61 -1.94
CA GLU A 189 -2.14 13.74 -1.28
C GLU A 189 -3.18 14.42 -2.21
N ILE A 190 -3.04 14.24 -3.53
CA ILE A 190 -3.88 14.84 -4.57
C ILE A 190 -4.37 13.73 -5.51
N GLY A 191 -5.17 12.80 -4.98
CA GLY A 191 -5.83 11.79 -5.80
C GLY A 191 -7.20 12.28 -6.26
N ARG A 192 -7.53 12.10 -7.54
CA ARG A 192 -8.92 12.22 -8.00
C ARG A 192 -9.59 10.88 -7.73
N PHE A 193 -10.62 10.89 -6.91
CA PHE A 193 -11.39 9.69 -6.60
C PHE A 193 -12.67 9.68 -7.43
N ALA A 194 -12.99 8.54 -8.02
CA ALA A 194 -14.24 8.30 -8.72
C ALA A 194 -14.61 6.81 -8.60
N GLU A 195 -15.66 6.37 -9.28
CA GLU A 195 -16.13 4.98 -9.23
C GLU A 195 -15.02 3.97 -9.57
N TYR A 196 -14.06 4.34 -10.44
CA TYR A 196 -12.90 3.51 -10.80
C TYR A 196 -11.99 3.17 -9.59
N THR A 197 -12.04 3.97 -8.52
CA THR A 197 -11.33 3.70 -7.26
C THR A 197 -11.88 2.44 -6.60
N ASP A 198 -13.20 2.33 -6.51
CA ASP A 198 -13.87 1.14 -5.95
C ASP A 198 -13.82 -0.05 -6.90
N VAL A 199 -13.76 0.17 -8.22
CA VAL A 199 -13.52 -0.90 -9.21
C VAL A 199 -12.19 -1.62 -8.95
N TYR A 200 -11.11 -0.87 -8.69
CA TYR A 200 -9.82 -1.48 -8.35
C TYR A 200 -9.92 -2.36 -7.11
N ALA A 201 -10.56 -1.86 -6.06
CA ALA A 201 -10.68 -2.56 -4.79
C ALA A 201 -11.56 -3.83 -4.89
N LEU A 202 -12.63 -3.80 -5.70
CA LEU A 202 -13.45 -4.98 -6.03
C LEU A 202 -12.63 -6.02 -6.82
N ALA A 203 -11.88 -5.58 -7.84
CA ALA A 203 -11.03 -6.47 -8.64
C ALA A 203 -9.92 -7.11 -7.79
N ALA A 204 -9.29 -6.35 -6.89
CA ALA A 204 -8.30 -6.84 -5.94
C ALA A 204 -8.90 -7.85 -4.95
N THR A 205 -10.15 -7.63 -4.52
CA THR A 205 -10.89 -8.56 -3.65
C THR A 205 -11.19 -9.87 -4.38
N LEU A 206 -11.62 -9.81 -5.65
CA LEU A 206 -11.84 -10.99 -6.48
C LEU A 206 -10.54 -11.76 -6.74
N TYR A 207 -9.44 -11.06 -7.01
CA TYR A 207 -8.10 -11.64 -7.10
C TYR A 207 -7.78 -12.49 -5.88
N TYR A 208 -7.96 -11.93 -4.66
CA TYR A 208 -7.69 -12.64 -3.42
C TYR A 208 -8.57 -13.89 -3.25
N MET A 209 -9.85 -13.80 -3.55
CA MET A 209 -10.76 -14.95 -3.45
C MET A 209 -10.34 -16.12 -4.33
N LEU A 210 -9.82 -15.83 -5.52
CA LEU A 210 -9.45 -16.82 -6.53
C LEU A 210 -8.02 -17.33 -6.42
N THR A 211 -7.15 -16.64 -5.66
CA THR A 211 -5.73 -17.00 -5.52
C THR A 211 -5.31 -17.31 -4.07
N LYS A 212 -6.13 -16.91 -3.09
CA LYS A 212 -5.78 -16.89 -1.65
C LYS A 212 -4.51 -16.09 -1.35
N THR A 213 -4.03 -15.30 -2.30
CA THR A 213 -2.85 -14.45 -2.17
C THR A 213 -3.29 -13.00 -2.31
N PRO A 214 -3.03 -12.12 -1.34
CA PRO A 214 -3.27 -10.71 -1.52
C PRO A 214 -2.51 -10.19 -2.74
N PRO A 215 -3.14 -9.37 -3.60
CA PRO A 215 -2.43 -8.81 -4.75
C PRO A 215 -1.32 -7.88 -4.28
N THR A 216 -0.32 -7.70 -5.14
CA THR A 216 0.76 -6.75 -4.89
C THR A 216 0.18 -5.35 -4.70
N ALA A 217 0.61 -4.67 -3.65
CA ALA A 217 0.15 -3.32 -3.33
C ALA A 217 0.44 -2.34 -4.47
N ALA A 218 -0.50 -1.41 -4.74
CA ALA A 218 -0.42 -0.53 -5.90
C ALA A 218 0.86 0.31 -5.92
N PHE A 219 1.31 0.80 -4.77
CA PHE A 219 2.56 1.54 -4.70
C PHE A 219 3.79 0.70 -5.08
N MET A 220 3.73 -0.63 -4.92
CA MET A 220 4.79 -1.55 -5.35
C MET A 220 4.73 -1.85 -6.83
N ARG A 221 3.56 -1.67 -7.46
CA ARG A 221 3.33 -1.92 -8.88
C ARG A 221 3.78 -0.75 -9.76
N ALA A 222 3.99 0.43 -9.16
CA ALA A 222 4.22 1.68 -9.89
C ALA A 222 5.50 1.70 -10.77
N PHE A 223 6.47 0.83 -10.51
CA PHE A 223 7.78 0.85 -11.19
C PHE A 223 8.03 -0.38 -12.06
N ASN A 224 7.67 -1.53 -11.59
CA ASN A 224 7.74 -2.78 -12.35
C ASN A 224 6.61 -3.64 -11.81
N ASP A 225 5.50 -3.69 -12.53
CA ASP A 225 4.29 -4.34 -12.04
C ASP A 225 4.53 -5.86 -11.82
N PRO A 226 4.83 -6.30 -10.58
CA PRO A 226 5.06 -7.70 -10.28
C PRO A 226 3.75 -8.47 -10.08
N LEU A 227 2.60 -7.84 -10.31
CA LEU A 227 1.31 -8.48 -10.17
C LEU A 227 1.20 -9.61 -11.19
N LYS A 228 1.16 -10.83 -10.70
CA LYS A 228 0.92 -11.99 -11.55
C LYS A 228 -0.55 -12.02 -11.94
N PRO A 229 -0.89 -12.25 -13.22
CA PRO A 229 -2.25 -12.57 -13.60
C PRO A 229 -2.81 -13.72 -12.72
N PRO A 230 -4.06 -13.63 -12.24
CA PRO A 230 -4.66 -14.69 -11.40
C PRO A 230 -4.56 -16.08 -12.00
N PHE A 231 -4.71 -16.20 -13.31
CA PHE A 231 -4.58 -17.45 -14.05
C PHE A 231 -3.21 -18.14 -13.88
N GLN A 232 -2.13 -17.38 -13.71
CA GLN A 232 -0.79 -17.95 -13.45
C GLN A 232 -0.66 -18.58 -12.06
N ILE A 233 -1.53 -18.21 -11.12
CA ILE A 233 -1.55 -18.76 -9.76
C ILE A 233 -2.58 -19.88 -9.65
N ASN A 234 -3.75 -19.69 -10.27
CA ASN A 234 -4.84 -20.65 -10.31
C ASN A 234 -5.31 -20.85 -11.75
N PRO A 235 -4.85 -21.90 -12.43
CA PRO A 235 -5.20 -22.18 -13.83
C PRO A 235 -6.68 -22.52 -14.07
N ASN A 236 -7.49 -22.68 -13.03
CA ASN A 236 -8.93 -22.94 -13.14
C ASN A 236 -9.76 -21.67 -13.35
N ILE A 237 -9.13 -20.50 -13.41
CA ILE A 237 -9.80 -19.21 -13.67
C ILE A 237 -9.98 -19.05 -15.18
N SER A 238 -11.19 -18.65 -15.59
CA SER A 238 -11.48 -18.37 -17.00
C SER A 238 -10.71 -17.14 -17.49
N GLU A 239 -10.38 -17.14 -18.78
CA GLU A 239 -9.68 -16.01 -19.41
C GLU A 239 -10.46 -14.68 -19.28
N ALA A 240 -11.80 -14.75 -19.30
CA ALA A 240 -12.65 -13.57 -19.13
C ALA A 240 -12.52 -12.96 -17.73
N VAL A 241 -12.51 -13.79 -16.70
CA VAL A 241 -12.35 -13.35 -15.30
C VAL A 241 -10.93 -12.84 -15.05
N ASP A 242 -9.91 -13.53 -15.55
CA ASP A 242 -8.52 -13.08 -15.47
C ASP A 242 -8.35 -11.68 -16.08
N ARG A 243 -8.84 -11.48 -17.32
CA ARG A 243 -8.80 -10.17 -17.98
C ARG A 243 -9.57 -9.09 -17.25
N ALA A 244 -10.75 -9.42 -16.72
CA ALA A 244 -11.57 -8.45 -15.98
C ALA A 244 -10.89 -8.01 -14.68
N ILE A 245 -10.23 -8.93 -13.95
CA ILE A 245 -9.45 -8.62 -12.76
C ILE A 245 -8.27 -7.70 -13.12
N MET A 246 -7.45 -8.10 -14.09
CA MET A 246 -6.30 -7.32 -14.52
C MET A 246 -6.70 -5.93 -15.03
N LYS A 247 -7.84 -5.83 -15.74
CA LYS A 247 -8.37 -4.56 -16.24
C LYS A 247 -8.90 -3.66 -15.11
N GLY A 248 -9.56 -4.23 -14.12
CA GLY A 248 -9.99 -3.49 -12.92
C GLY A 248 -8.82 -3.01 -12.07
N MET A 249 -7.71 -3.74 -12.09
CA MET A 249 -6.50 -3.42 -11.34
C MET A 249 -5.44 -2.65 -12.16
N GLU A 250 -5.78 -2.05 -13.30
CA GLU A 250 -4.89 -1.15 -14.03
C GLU A 250 -4.36 -0.04 -13.14
N MET A 251 -3.07 0.28 -13.25
CA MET A 251 -2.44 1.33 -12.44
C MET A 251 -2.88 2.73 -12.86
N ASP A 252 -3.09 2.92 -14.16
CA ASP A 252 -3.64 4.14 -14.76
C ASP A 252 -5.17 4.12 -14.61
N GLU A 253 -5.72 5.03 -13.80
CA GLU A 253 -7.15 5.11 -13.51
C GLU A 253 -8.00 5.35 -14.76
N THR A 254 -7.45 5.98 -15.80
CA THR A 254 -8.15 6.23 -17.06
C THR A 254 -8.34 4.97 -17.89
N LYS A 255 -7.52 3.96 -17.66
CA LYS A 255 -7.58 2.67 -18.36
C LYS A 255 -8.50 1.66 -17.67
N ARG A 256 -8.91 1.93 -16.43
CA ARG A 256 -9.86 1.08 -15.71
C ARG A 256 -11.28 1.24 -16.27
N PRO A 257 -12.17 0.26 -16.06
CA PRO A 257 -13.60 0.48 -16.20
C PRO A 257 -14.04 1.66 -15.33
N GLN A 258 -14.71 2.65 -15.95
CA GLN A 258 -15.04 3.91 -15.29
C GLN A 258 -16.28 3.81 -14.37
N SER A 259 -16.92 2.64 -14.31
CA SER A 259 -17.99 2.35 -13.35
C SER A 259 -17.96 0.89 -12.94
N VAL A 260 -18.49 0.60 -11.76
CA VAL A 260 -18.63 -0.77 -11.26
C VAL A 260 -19.52 -1.60 -12.18
N GLN A 261 -20.61 -1.03 -12.72
CA GLN A 261 -21.47 -1.73 -13.67
C GLN A 261 -20.68 -2.21 -14.91
N LYS A 262 -19.89 -1.32 -15.53
CA LYS A 262 -19.05 -1.69 -16.69
C LYS A 262 -18.06 -2.80 -16.35
N TRP A 263 -17.52 -2.80 -15.15
CA TRP A 263 -16.61 -3.86 -14.72
C TRP A 263 -17.33 -5.19 -14.49
N LEU A 264 -18.51 -5.18 -13.85
CA LEU A 264 -19.34 -6.39 -13.66
C LEU A 264 -19.79 -6.99 -15.00
N ASP A 265 -20.07 -6.14 -15.99
CA ASP A 265 -20.44 -6.60 -17.35
C ASP A 265 -19.31 -7.41 -17.98
N MET A 266 -18.04 -7.05 -17.74
CA MET A 266 -16.89 -7.82 -18.22
C MET A 266 -16.81 -9.23 -17.62
N LEU A 267 -17.26 -9.40 -16.36
CA LEU A 267 -17.33 -10.69 -15.68
C LEU A 267 -18.49 -11.58 -16.19
N SER A 268 -19.39 -11.02 -16.99
CA SER A 268 -20.59 -11.70 -17.48
C SER A 268 -20.52 -12.07 -18.96
N GLN A 269 -19.50 -11.62 -19.69
CA GLN A 269 -19.36 -11.92 -21.12
C GLN A 269 -18.94 -13.38 -21.30
N PRO A 270 -19.72 -14.21 -21.99
CA PRO A 270 -19.22 -15.49 -22.45
C PRO A 270 -18.06 -15.25 -23.40
N THR A 271 -17.01 -16.04 -23.30
CA THR A 271 -15.96 -16.11 -24.32
C THR A 271 -16.64 -16.32 -25.68
N LEU A 272 -16.62 -15.31 -26.56
CA LEU A 272 -16.85 -15.53 -27.95
C LEU A 272 -15.67 -16.37 -28.41
N ASP A 273 -15.88 -17.69 -28.39
CA ASP A 273 -15.00 -18.63 -29.01
C ASP A 273 -14.92 -18.23 -30.50
N ASN A 274 -13.87 -17.50 -30.87
CA ASN A 274 -13.40 -17.43 -32.21
C ASN A 274 -12.83 -18.82 -32.54
N CYS A 275 -13.74 -19.74 -32.82
CA CYS A 275 -13.43 -20.99 -33.47
C CYS A 275 -13.09 -20.67 -34.94
N GLY A 276 -11.88 -20.19 -35.15
CA GLY A 276 -11.28 -19.90 -36.44
C GLY A 276 -9.90 -20.54 -36.48
N GLN A 277 -9.87 -21.77 -36.95
CA GLN A 277 -8.75 -22.48 -37.57
C GLN A 277 -7.39 -21.80 -37.49
N ARG A 278 -6.49 -22.29 -36.61
CA ARG A 278 -5.06 -22.29 -36.89
C ARG A 278 -4.50 -23.70 -36.68
N GLY A 279 -4.61 -24.48 -37.74
CA GLY A 279 -3.65 -25.52 -38.02
C GLY A 279 -2.32 -24.84 -38.36
N GLY A 280 -1.33 -25.01 -37.48
CA GLY A 280 0.01 -24.44 -37.67
C GLY A 280 0.98 -25.27 -36.87
N VAL A 281 1.75 -26.07 -37.59
CA VAL A 281 2.89 -26.90 -37.26
C VAL A 281 3.75 -26.24 -36.16
N LEU A 282 4.03 -27.00 -35.07
CA LEU A 282 5.04 -26.67 -34.07
C LEU A 282 6.43 -26.57 -34.73
N PRO A 283 7.15 -25.46 -34.60
CA PRO A 283 8.58 -25.46 -34.83
C PRO A 283 9.28 -25.95 -33.57
N THR A 284 10.00 -27.03 -33.68
CA THR A 284 11.00 -27.53 -32.76
C THR A 284 12.03 -26.44 -32.51
N ILE A 285 12.11 -25.92 -31.27
CA ILE A 285 13.16 -25.00 -30.85
C ILE A 285 14.35 -25.83 -30.37
N PRO A 286 15.55 -25.67 -30.98
CA PRO A 286 16.76 -26.30 -30.44
C PRO A 286 17.13 -25.63 -29.11
N SER A 287 17.34 -26.44 -28.09
CA SER A 287 17.91 -26.04 -26.82
C SER A 287 19.31 -25.46 -27.01
N ARG A 288 19.44 -24.14 -26.96
CA ARG A 288 20.72 -23.47 -26.89
C ARG A 288 20.84 -22.83 -25.52
N GLN A 289 21.69 -23.41 -24.69
CA GLN A 289 22.13 -22.77 -23.44
C GLN A 289 22.77 -21.41 -23.79
N PRO A 290 22.44 -20.33 -23.10
CA PRO A 290 23.14 -19.06 -23.29
C PRO A 290 24.51 -19.17 -22.64
N GLN A 291 25.55 -19.10 -23.47
CA GLN A 291 26.90 -18.76 -23.00
C GLN A 291 26.90 -17.31 -22.52
N PRO A 292 27.61 -16.96 -21.45
CA PRO A 292 27.72 -15.59 -21.00
C PRO A 292 28.48 -14.76 -22.04
N GLN A 293 27.76 -13.79 -22.64
CA GLN A 293 28.41 -12.79 -23.49
C GLN A 293 29.22 -11.82 -22.64
N PRO A 294 30.39 -11.34 -23.09
CA PRO A 294 31.17 -10.35 -22.37
C PRO A 294 30.37 -9.04 -22.28
N VAL A 295 30.22 -8.54 -21.04
CA VAL A 295 29.60 -7.26 -20.74
C VAL A 295 30.43 -6.17 -21.42
N LYS A 296 29.83 -5.48 -22.39
CA LYS A 296 30.38 -4.28 -23.02
C LYS A 296 30.42 -3.21 -21.94
N LEU A 297 31.60 -2.78 -21.52
CA LEU A 297 31.77 -1.62 -20.63
C LEU A 297 31.19 -0.39 -21.33
N ILE A 298 29.95 0.00 -20.93
CA ILE A 298 29.35 1.27 -21.27
C ILE A 298 29.94 2.24 -20.25
N SER A 299 30.80 3.17 -20.68
CA SER A 299 31.25 4.24 -19.77
C SER A 299 30.04 5.17 -19.51
N VAL A 300 29.64 5.28 -18.23
CA VAL A 300 28.56 6.17 -17.81
C VAL A 300 29.02 7.62 -17.95
N ASP A 301 28.16 8.46 -18.53
CA ASP A 301 28.42 9.90 -18.66
C ASP A 301 27.90 10.63 -17.40
N TYR A 302 28.82 11.21 -16.63
CA TYR A 302 28.52 11.97 -15.40
C TYR A 302 28.42 13.50 -15.61
N SER A 303 28.48 14.01 -16.84
CA SER A 303 28.50 15.46 -17.14
C SER A 303 27.27 16.17 -16.59
N GLN A 304 26.08 15.55 -16.64
CA GLN A 304 24.85 16.12 -16.10
C GLN A 304 24.91 16.23 -14.57
N LEU A 305 25.41 15.19 -13.90
CA LEU A 305 25.57 15.19 -12.44
C LEU A 305 26.60 16.26 -11.99
N ASP A 306 27.74 16.35 -12.69
CA ASP A 306 28.76 17.36 -12.44
C ASP A 306 28.20 18.78 -12.57
N TRP A 307 27.42 19.05 -13.63
CA TRP A 307 26.77 20.35 -13.84
C TRP A 307 25.74 20.69 -12.77
N LEU A 308 24.89 19.75 -12.38
CA LEU A 308 23.87 19.95 -11.35
C LEU A 308 24.52 20.29 -10.00
N LEU A 309 25.54 19.55 -9.59
CA LEU A 309 26.28 19.78 -8.36
C LEU A 309 27.04 21.11 -8.39
N ALA A 310 27.69 21.46 -9.51
CA ALA A 310 28.37 22.74 -9.70
C ALA A 310 27.38 23.92 -9.62
N SER A 311 26.14 23.72 -10.03
CA SER A 311 25.08 24.73 -10.01
C SER A 311 24.36 24.82 -8.65
N GLY A 312 24.72 23.99 -7.67
CA GLY A 312 24.08 23.94 -6.34
C GLY A 312 22.65 23.38 -6.39
N LYS A 313 22.28 22.67 -7.44
CA LYS A 313 20.97 22.04 -7.63
C LYS A 313 20.94 20.65 -6.95
N TRP A 314 20.95 20.68 -5.62
CA TRP A 314 21.19 19.47 -4.80
C TRP A 314 20.09 18.41 -4.94
N GLU A 315 18.83 18.82 -5.10
CA GLU A 315 17.70 17.89 -5.25
C GLU A 315 17.75 17.18 -6.61
N GLU A 316 17.93 17.93 -7.69
CA GLU A 316 18.06 17.36 -9.02
C GLU A 316 19.34 16.51 -9.15
N ALA A 317 20.42 16.90 -8.45
CA ALA A 317 21.66 16.10 -8.41
C ALA A 317 21.45 14.77 -7.66
N ASP A 318 20.63 14.73 -6.63
CA ASP A 318 20.30 13.50 -5.93
C ASP A 318 19.48 12.54 -6.82
N GLU A 319 18.52 13.08 -7.58
CA GLU A 319 17.77 12.29 -8.59
C GLU A 319 18.70 11.75 -9.69
N GLU A 320 19.58 12.59 -10.20
CA GLU A 320 20.54 12.19 -11.23
C GLU A 320 21.55 11.18 -10.71
N THR A 321 21.94 11.26 -9.44
CA THR A 321 22.80 10.25 -8.80
C THR A 321 22.17 8.87 -8.87
N LEU A 322 20.87 8.75 -8.56
CA LEU A 322 20.18 7.49 -8.70
C LEU A 322 20.15 6.99 -10.14
N ASN A 323 19.85 7.88 -11.11
CA ASN A 323 19.82 7.51 -12.53
C ASN A 323 21.18 6.95 -12.97
N LYS A 324 22.29 7.60 -12.58
CA LYS A 324 23.64 7.15 -12.88
C LYS A 324 24.03 5.86 -12.19
N MET A 325 23.57 5.65 -10.97
CA MET A 325 23.76 4.37 -10.28
C MET A 325 23.00 3.23 -10.98
N LEU A 326 21.79 3.47 -11.46
CA LEU A 326 21.01 2.50 -12.23
C LEU A 326 21.68 2.20 -13.58
N GLU A 327 22.20 3.23 -14.26
CA GLU A 327 22.92 3.10 -15.52
C GLU A 327 24.20 2.26 -15.33
N ALA A 328 25.01 2.58 -14.33
CA ALA A 328 26.26 1.86 -14.00
C ALA A 328 26.01 0.39 -13.63
N ALA A 329 24.89 0.10 -12.98
CA ALA A 329 24.51 -1.26 -12.62
C ALA A 329 23.76 -2.01 -13.72
N GLY A 330 23.47 -1.37 -14.89
CA GLY A 330 22.65 -1.95 -15.95
C GLY A 330 21.19 -2.20 -15.54
N ARG A 331 20.65 -1.36 -14.66
CA ARG A 331 19.33 -1.50 -14.03
C ARG A 331 18.36 -0.34 -14.37
N THR A 332 18.64 0.38 -15.44
CA THR A 332 17.84 1.56 -15.84
C THR A 332 16.38 1.20 -16.10
N GLU A 333 16.10 0.06 -16.75
CA GLU A 333 14.76 -0.41 -17.02
C GLU A 333 14.03 -0.90 -15.76
N ASP A 334 14.78 -1.37 -14.77
CA ASP A 334 14.23 -1.86 -13.52
C ASP A 334 13.91 -0.72 -12.54
N GLY A 335 14.60 0.40 -12.63
CA GLY A 335 14.39 1.60 -11.82
C GLY A 335 14.80 1.46 -10.35
N TRP A 336 15.50 0.37 -9.96
CA TRP A 336 15.98 0.11 -8.60
C TRP A 336 17.19 -0.84 -8.58
N LEU A 337 18.00 -0.74 -7.50
CA LEU A 337 19.16 -1.58 -7.25
C LEU A 337 18.83 -2.67 -6.22
N ARG A 338 19.17 -3.90 -6.55
CA ARG A 338 19.16 -5.01 -5.58
C ARG A 338 20.39 -4.93 -4.70
N ARG A 339 20.38 -5.66 -3.61
CA ARG A 339 21.56 -5.82 -2.74
C ARG A 339 22.77 -6.36 -3.52
N GLU A 340 22.54 -7.37 -4.36
CA GLU A 340 23.57 -7.98 -5.20
C GLU A 340 24.15 -7.01 -6.22
N ASP A 341 23.35 -6.06 -6.71
CA ASP A 341 23.79 -5.01 -7.63
C ASP A 341 24.70 -4.00 -6.90
N ILE A 342 24.39 -3.69 -5.65
CA ILE A 342 25.21 -2.83 -4.79
C ILE A 342 26.50 -3.55 -4.37
N ASP A 343 26.42 -4.81 -3.94
CA ASP A 343 27.60 -5.61 -3.56
C ASP A 343 28.59 -5.78 -4.72
N ARG A 344 28.15 -5.68 -5.97
CA ARG A 344 28.96 -5.77 -7.18
C ARG A 344 29.11 -4.46 -7.93
N PHE A 345 28.68 -3.35 -7.33
CA PHE A 345 28.68 -2.06 -8.00
C PHE A 345 30.07 -1.68 -8.50
N PRO A 346 30.25 -1.14 -9.73
CA PRO A 346 31.54 -0.79 -10.26
C PRO A 346 32.24 0.27 -9.38
N CYS A 347 33.46 -0.02 -8.93
CA CYS A 347 34.21 0.85 -8.02
C CYS A 347 34.59 2.19 -8.64
N GLU A 348 34.80 2.23 -9.94
CA GLU A 348 35.17 3.44 -10.68
C GLU A 348 33.97 4.42 -10.70
N ASP A 349 32.80 3.91 -11.01
CA ASP A 349 31.55 4.70 -11.02
C ASP A 349 31.19 5.19 -9.61
N LEU A 350 31.29 4.31 -8.61
CA LEU A 350 31.04 4.68 -7.21
C LEU A 350 31.98 5.78 -6.72
N ARG A 351 33.26 5.68 -7.10
CA ARG A 351 34.28 6.69 -6.77
C ARG A 351 34.00 8.02 -7.48
N THR A 352 33.64 7.97 -8.75
CA THR A 352 33.29 9.17 -9.52
C THR A 352 32.14 9.93 -8.91
N ILE A 353 31.05 9.22 -8.58
CA ILE A 353 29.87 9.81 -7.92
C ILE A 353 30.27 10.43 -6.57
N ASP A 354 30.98 9.68 -5.72
CA ASP A 354 31.38 10.17 -4.41
C ASP A 354 32.27 11.41 -4.49
N GLN A 355 33.27 11.40 -5.39
CA GLN A 355 34.19 12.53 -5.60
C GLN A 355 33.44 13.80 -6.04
N LEU A 356 32.48 13.70 -6.92
CA LEU A 356 31.66 14.83 -7.35
C LEU A 356 30.88 15.43 -6.17
N TRP A 357 30.23 14.61 -5.37
CA TRP A 357 29.49 15.07 -4.19
C TRP A 357 30.40 15.74 -3.15
N VAL A 358 31.53 15.12 -2.85
CA VAL A 358 32.53 15.66 -1.91
C VAL A 358 33.11 16.98 -2.40
N LYS A 359 33.45 17.06 -3.68
CA LYS A 359 34.03 18.27 -4.32
C LYS A 359 33.11 19.46 -4.20
N TYR A 360 31.88 19.33 -4.68
CA TYR A 360 30.96 20.48 -4.77
C TYR A 360 30.30 20.84 -3.43
N SER A 361 30.21 19.93 -2.49
CA SER A 361 29.71 20.20 -1.15
C SER A 361 30.78 20.64 -0.14
N ASN A 362 32.04 20.83 -0.60
CA ASN A 362 33.17 21.12 0.29
C ASN A 362 33.32 20.08 1.43
N GLY A 363 33.13 18.80 1.10
CA GLY A 363 33.27 17.69 2.06
C GLY A 363 32.11 17.50 3.01
N ASN A 364 30.97 18.16 2.76
CA ASN A 364 29.78 17.99 3.61
C ASN A 364 28.92 16.79 3.18
N PHE A 365 28.90 16.45 1.87
CA PHE A 365 28.09 15.40 1.31
C PHE A 365 28.96 14.36 0.59
N GLY A 366 28.41 13.19 0.37
CA GLY A 366 29.09 12.07 -0.29
C GLY A 366 28.89 10.76 0.47
N PHE A 367 28.97 9.64 -0.23
CA PHE A 367 28.86 8.30 0.37
C PHE A 367 30.00 8.03 1.34
N SER A 368 31.23 8.48 1.02
CA SER A 368 32.38 8.38 1.93
C SER A 368 32.21 9.22 3.21
N VAL A 369 31.49 10.32 3.13
CA VAL A 369 31.14 11.14 4.30
C VAL A 369 30.14 10.42 5.19
N GLN A 370 29.11 9.84 4.61
CA GLN A 370 28.10 9.04 5.30
C GLN A 370 28.74 7.81 5.97
N LYS A 371 29.59 7.09 5.24
CA LYS A 371 30.33 5.93 5.76
C LYS A 371 31.12 6.29 7.02
N ARG A 372 31.93 7.37 6.98
CA ARG A 372 32.71 7.82 8.13
C ARG A 372 31.84 8.18 9.35
N ILE A 373 30.68 8.78 9.12
CA ILE A 373 29.71 9.07 10.20
C ILE A 373 29.18 7.78 10.79
N TYR A 374 28.76 6.82 9.95
CA TYR A 374 28.22 5.53 10.37
C TYR A 374 29.23 4.72 11.17
N GLU A 375 30.47 4.61 10.69
CA GLU A 375 31.57 3.93 11.37
C GLU A 375 31.92 4.61 12.71
N SER A 376 31.88 5.95 12.77
CA SER A 376 32.15 6.69 14.02
C SER A 376 31.14 6.44 15.13
N LEU A 377 29.95 5.92 14.77
CA LEU A 377 28.90 5.53 15.70
C LEU A 377 28.96 4.03 16.08
N GLY A 378 29.96 3.31 15.59
CA GLY A 378 30.12 1.88 15.78
C GLY A 378 29.39 1.03 14.74
N GLY A 379 28.97 1.64 13.63
CA GLY A 379 28.28 0.95 12.55
C GLY A 379 29.14 -0.12 11.89
N THR A 380 28.55 -1.30 11.72
CA THR A 380 29.16 -2.48 11.08
C THR A 380 28.24 -2.99 9.97
N ARG A 381 28.62 -4.13 9.37
CA ARG A 381 27.75 -4.83 8.40
C ARG A 381 26.53 -5.49 9.06
N GLU A 382 26.55 -5.67 10.38
CA GLU A 382 25.43 -6.21 11.13
C GLU A 382 24.49 -5.11 11.62
N TYR A 383 23.18 -5.39 11.61
CA TYR A 383 22.17 -4.40 12.01
C TYR A 383 22.17 -4.15 13.51
N ASP A 384 22.34 -2.90 13.88
CA ASP A 384 22.02 -2.41 15.20
C ASP A 384 21.08 -1.20 15.09
N LYS A 385 19.87 -1.39 15.57
CA LYS A 385 18.82 -0.34 15.52
C LYS A 385 19.25 0.95 16.17
N LYS A 386 19.98 0.91 17.30
CA LYS A 386 20.42 2.11 18.02
C LYS A 386 21.44 2.89 17.23
N ILE A 387 22.38 2.19 16.60
CA ILE A 387 23.39 2.79 15.73
C ILE A 387 22.71 3.40 14.50
N TRP A 388 21.74 2.69 13.93
CA TRP A 388 21.02 3.16 12.75
C TRP A 388 20.18 4.42 13.05
N ASP A 389 19.46 4.45 14.16
CA ASP A 389 18.72 5.62 14.61
C ASP A 389 19.64 6.81 14.88
N ALA A 390 20.76 6.59 15.57
CA ALA A 390 21.76 7.63 15.85
C ALA A 390 22.42 8.16 14.54
N PHE A 391 22.67 7.28 13.55
CA PHE A 391 23.13 7.69 12.25
C PHE A 391 22.10 8.57 11.54
N GLY A 392 20.83 8.14 11.50
CA GLY A 392 19.73 8.90 10.92
C GLY A 392 19.59 10.30 11.55
N GLU A 393 19.72 10.43 12.86
CA GLU A 393 19.73 11.71 13.56
C GLU A 393 20.93 12.57 13.15
N ARG A 394 22.12 11.97 13.10
CA ARG A 394 23.36 12.69 12.77
C ARG A 394 23.37 13.25 11.36
N VAL A 395 22.84 12.53 10.40
CA VAL A 395 22.73 12.96 8.99
C VAL A 395 21.45 13.75 8.69
N GLY A 396 20.56 13.90 9.66
CA GLY A 396 19.31 14.65 9.52
C GLY A 396 18.23 13.92 8.71
N TRP A 397 18.24 12.59 8.72
CA TRP A 397 17.18 11.74 8.16
C TRP A 397 16.16 11.35 9.22
N ASN A 398 16.55 11.41 10.50
CA ASN A 398 15.70 11.20 11.66
C ASN A 398 15.70 12.48 12.51
N VAL A 399 14.52 12.97 12.89
CA VAL A 399 14.35 14.16 13.75
C VAL A 399 13.34 13.83 14.83
N ASN A 400 13.72 13.97 16.10
CA ASN A 400 12.88 13.66 17.26
C ASN A 400 12.32 12.21 17.22
N ASN A 401 13.18 11.23 16.94
CA ASN A 401 12.83 9.82 16.77
C ASN A 401 11.83 9.54 15.61
N ARG A 402 11.78 10.43 14.61
CA ARG A 402 10.96 10.25 13.40
C ARG A 402 11.84 10.34 12.17
N TRP A 403 11.85 9.28 11.39
CA TRP A 403 12.48 9.25 10.09
C TRP A 403 11.73 10.14 9.11
N LEU A 404 12.44 11.04 8.45
CA LEU A 404 11.85 11.99 7.51
C LEU A 404 11.53 11.30 6.19
N TYR A 405 10.37 11.64 5.64
CA TYR A 405 10.12 11.36 4.23
C TYR A 405 11.01 12.24 3.37
N TYR A 406 11.31 11.78 2.17
CA TYR A 406 12.15 12.54 1.26
C TYR A 406 11.62 13.95 0.99
N LYS A 407 10.32 14.14 0.75
CA LYS A 407 9.70 15.46 0.55
C LYS A 407 9.92 16.44 1.73
N ASN A 408 10.24 15.90 2.90
CA ASN A 408 10.51 16.67 4.12
C ASN A 408 12.01 16.87 4.36
N LEU A 409 12.85 16.37 3.46
CA LEU A 409 14.29 16.60 3.51
C LEU A 409 14.60 17.95 2.88
N THR A 410 15.64 18.57 3.39
CA THR A 410 16.10 19.88 2.92
C THR A 410 17.36 19.72 2.08
N PHE A 411 17.37 20.35 0.92
CA PHE A 411 18.45 20.27 -0.08
C PHE A 411 19.21 21.60 -0.16
N TYR A 412 20.07 21.88 0.83
CA TYR A 412 20.94 23.06 0.83
C TYR A 412 22.25 22.76 1.52
N THR A 413 23.30 23.55 1.24
CA THR A 413 24.67 23.34 1.73
C THR A 413 24.81 23.38 3.25
N ALA A 414 23.94 24.11 3.96
CA ALA A 414 23.91 24.16 5.41
C ALA A 414 23.18 22.97 6.07
N ALA A 415 22.70 22.00 5.29
CA ALA A 415 22.10 20.76 5.80
C ALA A 415 23.14 19.97 6.62
N PRO A 416 22.69 19.08 7.54
CA PRO A 416 23.57 18.22 8.32
C PRO A 416 24.57 17.49 7.43
N LYS A 417 25.81 17.34 7.94
CA LYS A 417 26.88 16.63 7.24
C LYS A 417 26.48 15.20 6.95
N GLY A 418 26.74 14.72 5.75
CA GLY A 418 26.39 13.38 5.31
C GLY A 418 24.92 13.21 4.91
N LYS A 419 24.12 14.29 4.84
CA LYS A 419 22.72 14.20 4.47
C LYS A 419 22.49 13.71 3.05
N LEU A 420 23.38 14.03 2.12
CA LEU A 420 23.29 13.72 0.70
C LEU A 420 24.53 12.94 0.21
N PRO A 421 24.47 12.20 -0.87
CA PRO A 421 23.26 11.85 -1.62
C PRO A 421 22.43 10.81 -0.89
N LEU A 422 21.14 10.80 -1.15
CA LEU A 422 20.23 9.76 -0.68
C LEU A 422 20.28 8.52 -1.60
N GLY A 423 20.64 8.71 -2.86
CA GLY A 423 21.02 7.68 -3.86
C GLY A 423 20.04 6.53 -4.13
N GLN A 424 19.03 6.36 -3.27
CA GLN A 424 18.10 5.22 -3.32
C GLN A 424 16.66 5.62 -3.03
N ARG A 425 16.34 6.82 -3.31
CA ARG A 425 15.13 7.46 -2.89
C ARG A 425 13.82 6.90 -3.44
N ARG A 426 13.89 6.39 -4.65
CA ARG A 426 12.83 5.63 -5.31
C ARG A 426 13.22 4.16 -5.46
N SER A 427 14.39 3.78 -4.99
CA SER A 427 14.90 2.44 -5.14
C SER A 427 14.48 1.58 -3.98
N TYR A 428 13.83 0.49 -4.30
CA TYR A 428 13.47 -0.56 -3.36
C TYR A 428 14.61 -1.56 -3.31
N ILE A 429 15.09 -1.86 -2.11
CA ILE A 429 15.95 -3.02 -1.92
C ILE A 429 15.04 -4.20 -1.65
N ARG A 430 15.03 -5.15 -2.56
CA ARG A 430 14.32 -6.41 -2.37
C ARG A 430 15.22 -7.37 -1.63
N THR A 431 14.86 -7.73 -0.39
CA THR A 431 15.48 -8.83 0.33
C THR A 431 14.71 -10.12 0.05
N SER A 432 15.34 -11.26 0.26
CA SER A 432 14.74 -12.60 0.08
C SER A 432 13.49 -12.86 0.95
N GLY A 433 13.09 -11.91 1.79
CA GLY A 433 11.94 -12.00 2.70
C GLY A 433 10.89 -10.91 2.57
N GLY A 434 11.02 -9.94 1.65
CA GLY A 434 10.03 -8.87 1.48
C GLY A 434 10.62 -7.54 1.05
N LEU A 435 9.76 -6.66 0.57
CA LEU A 435 10.09 -5.28 0.19
C LEU A 435 10.00 -4.36 1.40
N VAL A 436 10.95 -3.43 1.51
CA VAL A 436 10.91 -2.41 2.56
C VAL A 436 10.89 -1.02 1.96
N PHE A 437 9.95 -0.22 2.43
CA PHE A 437 9.66 1.13 2.02
C PHE A 437 10.10 2.19 3.00
N GLY A 438 10.57 3.32 2.46
CA GLY A 438 10.74 4.57 3.21
C GLY A 438 12.00 4.63 4.05
N CYS A 439 12.32 5.82 4.54
CA CYS A 439 13.40 6.09 5.50
C CYS A 439 13.22 5.39 6.87
N VAL A 440 12.60 4.20 6.91
CA VAL A 440 12.32 3.43 8.12
C VAL A 440 12.85 2.01 7.90
N ASP A 441 13.47 1.44 8.88
CA ASP A 441 13.99 0.06 9.08
C ASP A 441 14.56 -0.76 7.89
N GLY A 442 14.23 -0.48 6.64
CA GLY A 442 14.70 -1.25 5.47
C GLY A 442 15.81 -0.60 4.63
N MET A 443 16.08 0.69 4.82
CA MET A 443 17.25 1.34 4.18
C MET A 443 18.57 0.76 4.68
N TRP A 444 18.57 0.14 5.86
CA TRP A 444 19.76 -0.39 6.46
C TRP A 444 20.43 -1.49 5.62
N GLU A 445 19.67 -2.44 5.09
CA GLU A 445 20.29 -3.56 4.32
C GLU A 445 21.01 -3.06 3.07
N GLY A 446 20.46 -2.07 2.38
CA GLY A 446 21.13 -1.45 1.24
C GLY A 446 22.29 -0.55 1.65
N TYR A 447 22.14 0.17 2.76
CA TYR A 447 23.21 1.02 3.25
C TYR A 447 24.39 0.21 3.79
N SER A 448 24.15 -0.91 4.49
CA SER A 448 25.21 -1.80 4.94
C SER A 448 26.00 -2.42 3.77
N SER A 449 25.31 -2.79 2.69
CA SER A 449 25.94 -3.24 1.45
C SER A 449 26.73 -2.12 0.78
N LEU A 450 26.17 -0.92 0.69
CA LEU A 450 26.89 0.24 0.14
C LEU A 450 28.12 0.60 0.98
N ALA A 451 28.00 0.67 2.30
CA ALA A 451 29.13 0.91 3.20
C ALA A 451 30.23 -0.15 3.03
N SER A 452 29.85 -1.43 2.94
CA SER A 452 30.80 -2.52 2.67
C SER A 452 31.46 -2.36 1.30
N ARG A 453 30.70 -2.02 0.27
CA ARG A 453 31.22 -1.81 -1.08
C ARG A 453 32.19 -0.63 -1.16
N LEU A 454 31.90 0.46 -0.42
CA LEU A 454 32.82 1.60 -0.29
C LEU A 454 34.17 1.18 0.31
N VAL A 455 34.16 0.28 1.32
CA VAL A 455 35.42 -0.29 1.87
C VAL A 455 36.15 -1.08 0.83
N GLU A 456 35.51 -2.00 0.11
CA GLU A 456 36.11 -2.81 -0.94
C GLU A 456 36.69 -1.97 -2.08
N CYS A 457 36.04 -0.83 -2.39
CA CYS A 457 36.45 0.10 -3.42
C CYS A 457 37.52 1.12 -2.94
N ASN A 458 37.97 1.06 -1.69
CA ASN A 458 38.88 2.03 -1.08
C ASN A 458 38.36 3.50 -1.17
N ILE A 459 37.09 3.69 -0.82
CA ILE A 459 36.41 4.99 -0.79
C ILE A 459 36.12 5.36 0.65
#